data_71779f219d10aac05e7ac6cfddba5c52
#
_entry.id   71779f219d10aac05e7ac6cfddba5c52
#
_cell.length_a   1.000
_cell.length_b   1.000
_cell.length_c   1.000
_cell.angle_alpha   90.00
_cell.angle_beta   90.00
_cell.angle_gamma   90.00
#
_symmetry.space_group_name_H-M   'P 1'
#
loop_
_entity.id
_entity.type
_entity.pdbx_description
1 polymer ?
#
loop_
_entity_poly.entity_id
_entity_poly.type
_entity_poly.pdbx_seq_one_letter_code
_entity_poly.pdbx_strand_id
1 'polypeptide(L)'
;MPISRRVFLKSAGLALAAPYVVSASSLGAAGRPPPSERITLGCIGLGGEGLGKNTRAFLGQSDAQVLAVCDVDGQHRAGGKKVVEERYAQEARTGGYAGCDAYNDFRDVLARRDIDAVMVSTPDHWHVPISLAALRAGKDVQCEKPTLTVAEGRVLADTVRRYGAVFQMSTEDRAMACHHRMAELVRNGRLGRLQRIRVTLPAGPGEPGDPTPQPVPEGFDYEMWLGPAPWAPYCPGRIHWNFRWITDYSGGQLTDWGAHLIDTAQWANDTERTGPVEVEGAGKRHAGGLYDTFIEYHIKYKYANGVEMFVDSGGVALRFEGTDGWVGNNGWLGPLQASSKEILGTAIGPEEVRLFTSPAGEHRNFLDCVKSRRDPYFPAEIGHRCFTVMHIGNIAMWTGRKLRWNPEAEHFVDDPEADRYLARAMRAPWRL
;
A
#
# COMPACT_ATOMS: atom_id res chain seq x y z
N MET A 1 -36.43 13.57 56.89
CA MET A 1 -37.43 12.49 56.81
C MET A 1 -36.84 11.36 55.97
N PRO A 2 -36.82 10.13 56.49
CA PRO A 2 -36.28 9.00 55.63
C PRO A 2 -37.33 8.66 54.59
N ILE A 3 -36.85 8.56 53.31
CA ILE A 3 -37.68 8.15 52.19
C ILE A 3 -38.07 6.68 52.42
N SER A 4 -39.34 6.35 52.38
CA SER A 4 -39.84 5.00 52.65
C SER A 4 -39.44 4.08 51.42
N ARG A 5 -39.15 2.77 51.69
CA ARG A 5 -38.87 1.77 50.64
C ARG A 5 -39.90 1.74 49.51
N ARG A 6 -41.18 2.00 49.82
CA ARG A 6 -42.27 2.07 48.84
C ARG A 6 -42.16 3.27 47.90
N VAL A 7 -41.69 4.43 48.38
CA VAL A 7 -41.47 5.63 47.56
C VAL A 7 -40.27 5.43 46.67
N PHE A 8 -39.19 4.82 47.18
CA PHE A 8 -37.99 4.49 46.39
C PHE A 8 -38.30 3.49 45.27
N LEU A 9 -39.05 2.41 45.55
CA LEU A 9 -39.43 1.41 44.54
C LEU A 9 -40.40 1.97 43.50
N LYS A 10 -41.30 2.89 43.85
CA LYS A 10 -42.14 3.59 42.86
C LYS A 10 -41.38 4.54 41.99
N SER A 11 -40.39 5.25 42.53
CA SER A 11 -39.52 6.14 41.76
C SER A 11 -38.54 5.34 40.83
N ALA A 12 -38.01 4.21 41.29
CA ALA A 12 -37.19 3.32 40.52
C ALA A 12 -37.98 2.62 39.36
N GLY A 13 -39.25 2.24 39.63
CA GLY A 13 -40.14 1.67 38.61
C GLY A 13 -40.54 2.65 37.49
N LEU A 14 -40.67 3.95 37.82
CA LEU A 14 -40.93 4.99 36.82
C LEU A 14 -39.69 5.34 35.99
N ALA A 15 -38.48 5.21 36.54
CA ALA A 15 -37.24 5.40 35.79
C ALA A 15 -36.96 4.27 34.78
N LEU A 16 -37.45 3.05 35.05
CA LEU A 16 -37.35 1.90 34.15
C LEU A 16 -38.42 1.87 33.04
N ALA A 17 -39.48 2.67 33.16
CA ALA A 17 -40.58 2.75 32.19
C ALA A 17 -40.48 3.94 31.23
N ALA A 18 -39.42 4.73 31.28
CA ALA A 18 -39.17 5.75 30.26
C ALA A 18 -38.76 5.05 28.93
N PRO A 19 -39.48 5.30 27.84
CA PRO A 19 -39.06 4.74 26.57
C PRO A 19 -37.64 5.23 26.25
N TYR A 20 -36.73 4.30 26.07
CA TYR A 20 -35.42 4.61 25.49
C TYR A 20 -35.64 5.10 24.06
N VAL A 21 -35.57 6.39 23.81
CA VAL A 21 -35.61 6.97 22.49
C VAL A 21 -34.20 6.80 21.91
N VAL A 22 -34.00 5.70 21.15
CA VAL A 22 -32.79 5.51 20.38
C VAL A 22 -32.93 6.37 19.12
N SER A 23 -31.94 7.25 18.87
CA SER A 23 -31.96 8.09 17.68
C SER A 23 -31.93 7.21 16.40
N ALA A 24 -32.62 7.66 15.36
CA ALA A 24 -32.61 6.95 14.07
C ALA A 24 -31.18 6.75 13.50
N SER A 25 -30.27 7.69 13.79
CA SER A 25 -28.84 7.59 13.45
C SER A 25 -28.13 6.44 14.18
N SER A 26 -28.55 6.11 15.41
CA SER A 26 -28.00 4.97 16.18
C SER A 26 -28.55 3.63 15.70
N LEU A 27 -29.65 3.63 14.94
CA LEU A 27 -30.29 2.42 14.38
C LEU A 27 -29.89 2.18 12.92
N GLY A 28 -28.95 2.97 12.34
CA GLY A 28 -28.54 2.78 10.94
C GLY A 28 -29.55 3.34 9.93
N ALA A 29 -30.26 4.41 10.26
CA ALA A 29 -31.18 5.08 9.32
C ALA A 29 -30.40 5.77 8.17
N ALA A 30 -31.07 6.02 7.03
CA ALA A 30 -30.58 6.68 5.85
C ALA A 30 -29.49 5.90 5.04
N GLY A 31 -29.56 4.56 5.02
CA GLY A 31 -28.72 3.73 4.16
C GLY A 31 -27.29 3.51 4.69
N ARG A 32 -26.99 3.88 5.95
CA ARG A 32 -25.72 3.58 6.63
C ARG A 32 -25.95 2.60 7.79
N PRO A 33 -25.02 1.65 8.04
CA PRO A 33 -25.07 0.78 9.20
C PRO A 33 -25.05 1.58 10.52
N PRO A 34 -25.52 1.01 11.64
CA PRO A 34 -25.39 1.63 12.95
C PRO A 34 -23.91 1.88 13.28
N PRO A 35 -23.58 2.87 14.14
CA PRO A 35 -22.20 3.20 14.48
C PRO A 35 -21.35 2.02 14.93
N SER A 36 -21.96 1.06 15.66
CA SER A 36 -21.28 -0.16 16.13
C SER A 36 -20.84 -1.13 15.02
N GLU A 37 -21.36 -0.97 13.81
CA GLU A 37 -21.01 -1.79 12.64
C GLU A 37 -20.12 -1.03 11.63
N ARG A 38 -19.77 0.23 11.94
CA ARG A 38 -18.88 1.03 11.12
C ARG A 38 -17.44 0.84 11.58
N ILE A 39 -16.53 0.77 10.61
CA ILE A 39 -15.09 0.82 10.86
C ILE A 39 -14.68 2.29 10.91
N THR A 40 -14.09 2.71 12.02
CA THR A 40 -13.60 4.06 12.20
C THR A 40 -12.15 4.17 11.74
N LEU A 41 -11.82 5.25 11.00
CA LEU A 41 -10.57 5.39 10.27
C LEU A 41 -9.84 6.68 10.64
N GLY A 42 -8.50 6.57 10.72
CA GLY A 42 -7.56 7.67 10.64
C GLY A 42 -6.81 7.63 9.29
N CYS A 43 -6.75 8.76 8.57
CA CYS A 43 -6.03 8.87 7.30
C CYS A 43 -4.74 9.66 7.53
N ILE A 44 -3.58 9.03 7.28
CA ILE A 44 -2.23 9.57 7.52
C ILE A 44 -1.53 9.75 6.18
N GLY A 45 -1.14 10.98 5.84
CA GLY A 45 -0.67 11.38 4.52
C GLY A 45 -1.84 11.78 3.61
N LEU A 46 -1.90 13.06 3.25
CA LEU A 46 -3.03 13.68 2.55
C LEU A 46 -2.60 14.34 1.23
N GLY A 47 -1.50 13.86 0.67
CA GLY A 47 -1.05 14.23 -0.66
C GLY A 47 -1.97 13.70 -1.78
N GLY A 48 -1.46 13.65 -3.01
CA GLY A 48 -2.22 13.24 -4.19
C GLY A 48 -2.95 11.91 -4.03
N GLU A 49 -2.24 10.83 -3.68
CA GLU A 49 -2.83 9.51 -3.45
C GLU A 49 -3.66 9.50 -2.16
N GLY A 50 -3.15 10.07 -1.07
CA GLY A 50 -3.80 10.01 0.23
C GLY A 50 -5.18 10.68 0.26
N LEU A 51 -5.28 11.92 -0.18
CA LEU A 51 -6.55 12.65 -0.24
C LEU A 51 -7.32 12.38 -1.54
N GLY A 52 -6.60 12.41 -2.67
CA GLY A 52 -7.23 12.31 -3.99
C GLY A 52 -7.89 10.96 -4.26
N LYS A 53 -7.29 9.87 -3.78
CA LYS A 53 -7.76 8.49 -3.98
C LYS A 53 -8.24 7.87 -2.67
N ASN A 54 -7.32 7.58 -1.74
CA ASN A 54 -7.58 6.69 -0.61
C ASN A 54 -8.62 7.23 0.38
N THR A 55 -8.45 8.47 0.87
CA THR A 55 -9.43 9.07 1.80
C THR A 55 -10.81 9.16 1.16
N ARG A 56 -10.89 9.60 -0.12
CA ARG A 56 -12.17 9.70 -0.85
C ARG A 56 -12.82 8.33 -1.07
N ALA A 57 -12.03 7.29 -1.32
CA ALA A 57 -12.56 5.94 -1.47
C ALA A 57 -13.22 5.44 -0.18
N PHE A 58 -12.61 5.69 0.99
CA PHE A 58 -13.23 5.38 2.29
C PHE A 58 -14.45 6.23 2.59
N LEU A 59 -14.44 7.51 2.23
CA LEU A 59 -15.61 8.39 2.36
C LEU A 59 -16.80 7.92 1.51
N GLY A 60 -16.55 7.14 0.46
CA GLY A 60 -17.58 6.51 -0.38
C GLY A 60 -18.21 5.25 0.24
N GLN A 61 -17.59 4.65 1.27
CA GLN A 61 -18.10 3.43 1.90
C GLN A 61 -19.12 3.75 3.01
N SER A 62 -20.27 3.10 2.97
CA SER A 62 -21.36 3.36 3.93
C SER A 62 -21.03 2.88 5.35
N ASP A 63 -20.19 1.87 5.48
CA ASP A 63 -19.76 1.23 6.72
C ASP A 63 -18.34 1.63 7.18
N ALA A 64 -17.81 2.71 6.63
CA ALA A 64 -16.58 3.36 7.07
C ALA A 64 -16.86 4.78 7.56
N GLN A 65 -16.09 5.24 8.54
CA GLN A 65 -16.21 6.60 9.08
C GLN A 65 -14.83 7.18 9.41
N VAL A 66 -14.41 8.20 8.66
CA VAL A 66 -13.14 8.90 8.90
C VAL A 66 -13.33 9.88 10.04
N LEU A 67 -12.57 9.70 11.15
CA LEU A 67 -12.61 10.51 12.36
C LEU A 67 -11.39 11.41 12.52
N ALA A 68 -10.29 11.09 11.85
CA ALA A 68 -9.06 11.86 11.95
C ALA A 68 -8.31 11.87 10.62
N VAL A 69 -7.63 12.97 10.38
CA VAL A 69 -6.68 13.16 9.29
C VAL A 69 -5.34 13.64 9.85
N CYS A 70 -4.24 13.26 9.21
CA CYS A 70 -2.92 13.64 9.64
C CYS A 70 -2.01 13.93 8.44
N ASP A 71 -1.32 15.04 8.46
CA ASP A 71 -0.27 15.39 7.51
C ASP A 71 0.70 16.41 8.14
N VAL A 72 1.97 16.32 7.81
CA VAL A 72 3.01 17.27 8.23
C VAL A 72 2.93 18.58 7.46
N ASP A 73 2.24 18.59 6.31
CA ASP A 73 1.91 19.79 5.55
C ASP A 73 0.57 20.37 6.04
N GLY A 74 0.61 21.58 6.59
CA GLY A 74 -0.58 22.26 7.11
C GLY A 74 -1.67 22.51 6.07
N GLN A 75 -1.30 22.71 4.79
CA GLN A 75 -2.28 22.90 3.71
C GLN A 75 -2.96 21.57 3.36
N HIS A 76 -2.20 20.48 3.23
CA HIS A 76 -2.75 19.15 3.02
C HIS A 76 -3.68 18.76 4.17
N ARG A 77 -3.25 19.00 5.41
CA ARG A 77 -4.03 18.70 6.62
C ARG A 77 -5.36 19.46 6.66
N ALA A 78 -5.32 20.75 6.39
CA ALA A 78 -6.54 21.60 6.36
C ALA A 78 -7.47 21.17 5.20
N GLY A 79 -6.92 20.88 4.03
CA GLY A 79 -7.66 20.38 2.87
C GLY A 79 -8.34 19.04 3.15
N GLY A 80 -7.61 18.11 3.77
CA GLY A 80 -8.14 16.80 4.16
C GLY A 80 -9.29 16.90 5.15
N LYS A 81 -9.12 17.67 6.22
CA LYS A 81 -10.20 17.93 7.19
C LYS A 81 -11.45 18.49 6.51
N LYS A 82 -11.29 19.51 5.68
CA LYS A 82 -12.40 20.13 4.93
C LYS A 82 -13.17 19.10 4.10
N VAL A 83 -12.48 18.28 3.32
CA VAL A 83 -13.12 17.25 2.47
C VAL A 83 -13.92 16.24 3.30
N VAL A 84 -13.38 15.80 4.43
CA VAL A 84 -14.08 14.88 5.34
C VAL A 84 -15.31 15.52 5.96
N GLU A 85 -15.20 16.75 6.47
CA GLU A 85 -16.32 17.48 7.08
C GLU A 85 -17.43 17.82 6.08
N GLU A 86 -17.07 18.20 4.86
CA GLU A 86 -18.03 18.42 3.76
C GLU A 86 -18.80 17.14 3.44
N ARG A 87 -18.12 15.99 3.40
CA ARG A 87 -18.76 14.71 3.11
C ARG A 87 -19.76 14.30 4.19
N TYR A 88 -19.47 14.59 5.46
CA TYR A 88 -20.34 14.25 6.60
C TYR A 88 -21.20 15.41 7.09
N ALA A 89 -21.30 16.51 6.35
CA ALA A 89 -22.04 17.71 6.78
C ALA A 89 -23.51 17.44 7.11
N GLN A 90 -24.16 16.50 6.42
CA GLN A 90 -25.54 16.09 6.70
C GLN A 90 -25.65 15.33 8.03
N GLU A 91 -24.76 14.36 8.24
CA GLU A 91 -24.70 13.55 9.46
C GLU A 91 -24.35 14.43 10.68
N ALA A 92 -23.48 15.42 10.53
CA ALA A 92 -23.15 16.37 11.58
C ALA A 92 -24.36 17.19 12.06
N ARG A 93 -25.20 17.64 11.11
CA ARG A 93 -26.44 18.38 11.43
C ARG A 93 -27.45 17.54 12.21
N THR A 94 -27.46 16.24 12.05
CA THR A 94 -28.37 15.30 12.72
C THR A 94 -27.75 14.63 13.95
N GLY A 95 -26.54 15.05 14.37
CA GLY A 95 -25.83 14.47 15.50
C GLY A 95 -25.21 13.09 15.25
N GLY A 96 -25.18 12.65 14.00
CA GLY A 96 -24.60 11.36 13.60
C GLY A 96 -23.09 11.40 13.35
N TYR A 97 -22.46 12.58 13.43
CA TYR A 97 -21.03 12.79 13.24
C TYR A 97 -20.52 13.95 14.10
N ALA A 98 -19.47 13.71 14.89
CA ALA A 98 -18.96 14.69 15.85
C ALA A 98 -17.87 15.64 15.27
N GLY A 99 -17.38 15.36 14.06
CA GLY A 99 -16.33 16.13 13.41
C GLY A 99 -15.09 15.29 13.08
N CYS A 100 -14.17 15.89 12.32
CA CYS A 100 -12.88 15.34 11.96
C CYS A 100 -11.77 16.10 12.67
N ASP A 101 -10.93 15.39 13.44
CA ASP A 101 -9.75 15.99 14.03
C ASP A 101 -8.58 15.98 13.05
N ALA A 102 -7.72 16.99 13.14
CA ALA A 102 -6.57 17.15 12.24
C ALA A 102 -5.27 17.24 13.05
N TYR A 103 -4.34 16.32 12.77
CA TYR A 103 -3.10 16.16 13.51
C TYR A 103 -1.88 16.39 12.62
N ASN A 104 -0.80 16.94 13.22
CA ASN A 104 0.52 17.01 12.58
C ASN A 104 1.30 15.71 12.78
N ASP A 105 1.16 15.11 13.94
CA ASP A 105 1.86 13.90 14.36
C ASP A 105 0.94 12.69 14.27
N PHE A 106 1.35 11.68 13.51
CA PHE A 106 0.59 10.44 13.36
C PHE A 106 0.37 9.69 14.68
N ARG A 107 1.26 9.88 15.67
CA ARG A 107 1.15 9.25 16.99
C ARG A 107 -0.11 9.69 17.73
N ASP A 108 -0.57 10.92 17.51
CA ASP A 108 -1.82 11.43 18.09
C ASP A 108 -3.04 10.71 17.50
N VAL A 109 -3.01 10.38 16.20
CA VAL A 109 -4.04 9.53 15.57
C VAL A 109 -4.04 8.14 16.18
N LEU A 110 -2.84 7.54 16.33
CA LEU A 110 -2.71 6.18 16.86
C LEU A 110 -3.09 6.04 18.34
N ALA A 111 -2.95 7.12 19.12
CA ALA A 111 -3.35 7.16 20.53
C ALA A 111 -4.89 7.15 20.75
N ARG A 112 -5.66 7.42 19.70
CA ARG A 112 -7.13 7.44 19.77
C ARG A 112 -7.69 6.03 19.88
N ARG A 113 -8.53 5.83 20.91
CA ARG A 113 -9.20 4.53 21.16
C ARG A 113 -10.43 4.30 20.28
N ASP A 114 -10.97 5.37 19.71
CA ASP A 114 -12.15 5.37 18.85
C ASP A 114 -11.81 5.21 17.36
N ILE A 115 -10.56 4.92 17.02
CA ILE A 115 -10.09 4.57 15.65
C ILE A 115 -9.78 3.08 15.63
N ASP A 116 -10.40 2.34 14.71
CA ASP A 116 -10.21 0.90 14.51
C ASP A 116 -9.04 0.62 13.56
N ALA A 117 -8.93 1.40 12.49
CA ALA A 117 -7.94 1.19 11.44
C ALA A 117 -7.36 2.50 10.90
N VAL A 118 -6.22 2.41 10.24
CA VAL A 118 -5.59 3.56 9.59
C VAL A 118 -5.27 3.29 8.13
N MET A 119 -5.37 4.35 7.32
CA MET A 119 -4.81 4.41 5.97
C MET A 119 -3.52 5.20 6.02
N VAL A 120 -2.41 4.60 5.56
CA VAL A 120 -1.09 5.22 5.49
C VAL A 120 -0.75 5.51 4.03
N SER A 121 -0.65 6.80 3.67
CA SER A 121 -0.38 7.28 2.30
C SER A 121 0.75 8.33 2.30
N THR A 122 1.78 8.08 3.07
CA THR A 122 2.97 8.91 3.21
C THR A 122 4.01 8.61 2.10
N PRO A 123 5.16 9.27 2.04
CA PRO A 123 6.30 8.78 1.27
C PRO A 123 6.82 7.42 1.76
N ASP A 124 7.49 6.65 0.87
CA ASP A 124 7.85 5.24 1.10
C ASP A 124 8.65 5.01 2.39
N HIS A 125 9.56 5.92 2.75
CA HIS A 125 10.38 5.81 3.96
C HIS A 125 9.59 5.87 5.27
N TRP A 126 8.32 6.26 5.21
CA TRP A 126 7.41 6.30 6.35
C TRP A 126 6.41 5.14 6.39
N HIS A 127 6.23 4.40 5.29
CA HIS A 127 5.22 3.34 5.20
C HIS A 127 5.36 2.31 6.32
N VAL A 128 6.54 1.74 6.47
CA VAL A 128 6.77 0.70 7.47
C VAL A 128 6.83 1.24 8.90
N PRO A 129 7.57 2.32 9.21
CA PRO A 129 7.59 2.89 10.56
C PRO A 129 6.21 3.23 11.12
N ILE A 130 5.35 3.87 10.32
CA ILE A 130 3.97 4.22 10.74
C ILE A 130 3.12 2.96 10.88
N SER A 131 3.20 2.03 9.92
CA SER A 131 2.47 0.77 9.98
C SER A 131 2.81 -0.05 11.22
N LEU A 132 4.10 -0.16 11.57
CA LEU A 132 4.53 -0.85 12.79
C LEU A 132 4.00 -0.18 14.06
N ALA A 133 4.00 1.15 14.12
CA ALA A 133 3.43 1.90 15.23
C ALA A 133 1.91 1.68 15.34
N ALA A 134 1.19 1.67 14.21
CA ALA A 134 -0.24 1.40 14.17
C ALA A 134 -0.59 -0.02 14.64
N LEU A 135 0.13 -1.03 14.16
CA LEU A 135 -0.03 -2.42 14.58
C LEU A 135 0.22 -2.60 16.09
N ARG A 136 1.26 -1.95 16.64
CA ARG A 136 1.56 -1.95 18.09
C ARG A 136 0.48 -1.22 18.90
N ALA A 137 -0.21 -0.26 18.31
CA ALA A 137 -1.35 0.43 18.90
C ALA A 137 -2.69 -0.34 18.72
N GLY A 138 -2.65 -1.55 18.16
CA GLY A 138 -3.82 -2.42 17.97
C GLY A 138 -4.73 -1.98 16.82
N LYS A 139 -4.20 -1.22 15.83
CA LYS A 139 -4.95 -0.78 14.65
C LYS A 139 -4.72 -1.73 13.48
N ASP A 140 -5.78 -2.00 12.69
CA ASP A 140 -5.64 -2.57 11.37
C ASP A 140 -5.09 -1.52 10.40
N VAL A 141 -4.40 -1.94 9.34
CA VAL A 141 -3.66 -1.01 8.47
C VAL A 141 -3.90 -1.31 7.00
N GLN A 142 -4.32 -0.32 6.23
CA GLN A 142 -4.07 -0.27 4.81
C GLN A 142 -2.94 0.72 4.55
N CYS A 143 -1.91 0.31 3.81
CA CYS A 143 -0.72 1.12 3.58
C CYS A 143 -0.40 1.19 2.09
N GLU A 144 -0.06 2.38 1.60
CA GLU A 144 0.49 2.54 0.25
C GLU A 144 1.79 1.75 0.07
N LYS A 145 2.03 1.40 -1.15
CA LYS A 145 3.23 0.71 -1.62
C LYS A 145 4.35 1.72 -1.94
N PRO A 146 5.60 1.29 -1.95
CA PRO A 146 6.20 0.03 -1.52
C PRO A 146 6.75 0.07 -0.08
N THR A 147 7.42 -0.99 0.37
CA THR A 147 8.39 -0.88 1.50
C THR A 147 9.70 -0.28 0.99
N LEU A 148 10.49 0.36 1.86
CA LEU A 148 11.73 1.00 1.43
C LEU A 148 12.92 0.05 1.33
N THR A 149 12.92 -1.05 2.10
CA THR A 149 13.99 -2.07 2.12
C THR A 149 13.43 -3.48 2.32
N VAL A 150 14.24 -4.48 2.01
CA VAL A 150 13.88 -5.90 2.27
C VAL A 150 13.68 -6.13 3.77
N ALA A 151 14.60 -5.64 4.61
CA ALA A 151 14.52 -5.82 6.06
C ALA A 151 13.26 -5.20 6.67
N GLU A 152 12.85 -4.00 6.21
CA GLU A 152 11.60 -3.38 6.64
C GLU A 152 10.39 -4.23 6.28
N GLY A 153 10.34 -4.74 5.06
CA GLY A 153 9.25 -5.60 4.61
C GLY A 153 9.11 -6.87 5.45
N ARG A 154 10.24 -7.51 5.81
CA ARG A 154 10.25 -8.70 6.67
C ARG A 154 9.75 -8.36 8.07
N VAL A 155 10.26 -7.30 8.68
CA VAL A 155 9.80 -6.85 10.01
C VAL A 155 8.30 -6.53 10.00
N LEU A 156 7.80 -5.91 8.93
CA LEU A 156 6.38 -5.64 8.78
C LEU A 156 5.55 -6.93 8.72
N ALA A 157 5.91 -7.86 7.84
CA ALA A 157 5.19 -9.13 7.68
C ALA A 157 5.15 -9.95 8.97
N ASP A 158 6.29 -10.03 9.69
CA ASP A 158 6.39 -10.72 10.97
C ASP A 158 5.56 -10.03 12.06
N THR A 159 5.52 -8.69 12.05
CA THR A 159 4.72 -7.92 13.02
C THR A 159 3.23 -8.11 12.78
N VAL A 160 2.77 -8.05 11.53
CA VAL A 160 1.36 -8.31 11.17
C VAL A 160 0.94 -9.69 11.69
N ARG A 161 1.74 -10.73 11.41
CA ARG A 161 1.47 -12.09 11.87
C ARG A 161 1.45 -12.18 13.40
N ARG A 162 2.39 -11.53 14.08
CA ARG A 162 2.51 -11.54 15.55
C ARG A 162 1.29 -10.92 16.23
N TYR A 163 0.75 -9.83 15.68
CA TYR A 163 -0.38 -9.12 16.28
C TYR A 163 -1.74 -9.65 15.80
N GLY A 164 -1.78 -10.53 14.79
CA GLY A 164 -3.02 -11.03 14.18
C GLY A 164 -3.87 -9.91 13.58
N ALA A 165 -3.22 -8.83 13.13
CA ALA A 165 -3.88 -7.68 12.56
C ALA A 165 -4.21 -7.90 11.09
N VAL A 166 -5.21 -7.19 10.59
CA VAL A 166 -5.47 -7.09 9.15
C VAL A 166 -4.55 -6.02 8.57
N PHE A 167 -3.73 -6.42 7.63
CA PHE A 167 -2.84 -5.52 6.90
C PHE A 167 -3.00 -5.73 5.41
N GLN A 168 -3.29 -4.65 4.69
CA GLN A 168 -3.33 -4.67 3.23
C GLN A 168 -2.34 -3.68 2.66
N MET A 169 -1.47 -4.15 1.77
CA MET A 169 -0.72 -3.26 0.90
C MET A 169 -1.65 -2.73 -0.19
N SER A 170 -1.58 -1.43 -0.46
CA SER A 170 -2.48 -0.78 -1.41
C SER A 170 -1.96 -0.95 -2.82
N THR A 171 -2.59 -1.82 -3.58
CA THR A 171 -2.54 -1.87 -5.05
C THR A 171 -3.88 -2.36 -5.55
N GLU A 172 -4.37 -1.77 -6.62
CA GLU A 172 -5.65 -2.11 -7.22
C GLU A 172 -5.59 -3.28 -8.21
N ASP A 173 -4.40 -3.71 -8.62
CA ASP A 173 -4.19 -4.61 -9.77
C ASP A 173 -4.93 -5.94 -9.62
N ARG A 174 -4.91 -6.54 -8.43
CA ARG A 174 -5.63 -7.79 -8.17
C ARG A 174 -7.15 -7.65 -8.20
N ALA A 175 -7.67 -6.42 -8.13
CA ALA A 175 -9.08 -6.10 -8.32
C ALA A 175 -9.44 -5.79 -9.78
N MET A 176 -8.45 -5.61 -10.65
CA MET A 176 -8.65 -5.25 -12.06
C MET A 176 -8.83 -6.48 -12.93
N ALA A 177 -9.90 -6.48 -13.71
CA ALA A 177 -10.29 -7.63 -14.54
C ALA A 177 -9.18 -8.07 -15.53
N CYS A 178 -8.40 -7.13 -16.10
CA CYS A 178 -7.33 -7.46 -17.05
C CYS A 178 -6.17 -8.19 -16.36
N HIS A 179 -5.70 -7.72 -15.21
CA HIS A 179 -4.61 -8.35 -14.45
C HIS A 179 -5.04 -9.71 -13.89
N HIS A 180 -6.23 -9.78 -13.31
CA HIS A 180 -6.82 -11.03 -12.83
C HIS A 180 -6.93 -12.06 -13.96
N ARG A 181 -7.44 -11.65 -15.13
CA ARG A 181 -7.59 -12.54 -16.28
C ARG A 181 -6.25 -13.03 -16.81
N MET A 182 -5.24 -12.18 -16.92
CA MET A 182 -3.88 -12.59 -17.31
C MET A 182 -3.33 -13.66 -16.36
N ALA A 183 -3.42 -13.41 -15.05
CA ALA A 183 -2.94 -14.34 -14.05
C ALA A 183 -3.65 -15.69 -14.11
N GLU A 184 -4.99 -15.72 -14.24
CA GLU A 184 -5.74 -16.96 -14.36
C GLU A 184 -5.40 -17.75 -15.64
N LEU A 185 -5.23 -17.09 -16.79
CA LEU A 185 -4.85 -17.76 -18.03
C LEU A 185 -3.48 -18.43 -17.90
N VAL A 186 -2.51 -17.76 -17.28
CA VAL A 186 -1.17 -18.31 -17.04
C VAL A 186 -1.23 -19.48 -16.06
N ARG A 187 -1.90 -19.29 -14.90
CA ARG A 187 -2.02 -20.31 -13.83
C ARG A 187 -2.73 -21.59 -14.30
N ASN A 188 -3.61 -21.49 -15.28
CA ASN A 188 -4.31 -22.62 -15.86
C ASN A 188 -3.64 -23.15 -17.15
N GLY A 189 -2.39 -22.78 -17.42
CA GLY A 189 -1.60 -23.35 -18.51
C GLY A 189 -2.11 -23.01 -19.92
N ARG A 190 -2.90 -21.93 -20.12
CA ARG A 190 -3.44 -21.56 -21.43
C ARG A 190 -2.38 -21.12 -22.43
N LEU A 191 -1.15 -20.93 -21.97
CA LEU A 191 0.01 -20.59 -22.80
C LEU A 191 0.99 -21.77 -22.96
N GLY A 192 0.59 -22.98 -22.51
CA GLY A 192 1.52 -24.06 -22.28
C GLY A 192 2.41 -23.78 -21.06
N ARG A 193 3.64 -24.29 -21.06
CA ARG A 193 4.60 -24.01 -19.97
C ARG A 193 5.11 -22.57 -20.08
N LEU A 194 4.93 -21.76 -19.04
CA LEU A 194 5.45 -20.40 -18.97
C LEU A 194 6.98 -20.43 -19.07
N GLN A 195 7.55 -19.58 -19.92
CA GLN A 195 8.99 -19.46 -20.16
C GLN A 195 9.53 -18.09 -19.81
N ARG A 196 8.80 -17.02 -20.20
CA ARG A 196 9.25 -15.64 -20.01
C ARG A 196 8.13 -14.73 -19.56
N ILE A 197 8.51 -13.75 -18.77
CA ILE A 197 7.68 -12.61 -18.39
C ILE A 197 8.42 -11.35 -18.84
N ARG A 198 7.71 -10.43 -19.48
CA ARG A 198 8.25 -9.12 -19.87
C ARG A 198 7.44 -8.04 -19.18
N VAL A 199 8.12 -7.23 -18.41
CA VAL A 199 7.57 -6.08 -17.69
C VAL A 199 8.23 -4.84 -18.24
N THR A 200 7.44 -3.86 -18.66
CA THR A 200 7.96 -2.53 -19.02
C THR A 200 7.35 -1.50 -18.07
N LEU A 201 8.20 -0.70 -17.45
CA LEU A 201 7.83 0.31 -16.46
C LEU A 201 8.18 1.70 -16.98
N PRO A 202 7.56 2.78 -16.50
CA PRO A 202 7.94 4.13 -16.90
C PRO A 202 9.42 4.39 -16.63
N ALA A 203 10.04 5.22 -17.46
CA ALA A 203 11.36 5.77 -17.16
C ALA A 203 11.29 6.77 -16.00
N GLY A 204 12.43 7.02 -15.35
CA GLY A 204 12.57 8.08 -14.38
C GLY A 204 12.47 9.49 -15.00
N PRO A 205 12.59 10.56 -14.19
CA PRO A 205 12.50 11.93 -14.68
C PRO A 205 13.65 12.25 -15.66
N GLY A 206 13.35 13.05 -16.69
CA GLY A 206 14.36 13.53 -17.63
C GLY A 206 15.35 14.51 -17.03
N GLU A 207 14.92 15.29 -16.04
CA GLU A 207 15.72 16.31 -15.38
C GLU A 207 16.31 15.79 -14.05
N PRO A 208 17.54 16.22 -13.68
CA PRO A 208 18.24 15.71 -12.50
C PRO A 208 17.74 16.27 -11.16
N GLY A 209 16.76 17.17 -11.17
CA GLY A 209 16.26 17.88 -9.99
C GLY A 209 17.23 18.92 -9.43
N ASP A 210 16.68 19.99 -8.86
CA ASP A 210 17.46 21.09 -8.26
C ASP A 210 17.69 20.83 -6.76
N PRO A 211 18.96 20.68 -6.31
CA PRO A 211 19.30 20.50 -4.90
C PRO A 211 19.37 21.80 -4.10
N THR A 212 19.14 22.99 -4.71
CA THR A 212 19.35 24.29 -4.09
C THR A 212 18.51 24.44 -2.81
N PRO A 213 19.14 24.62 -1.63
CA PRO A 213 18.43 24.76 -0.38
C PRO A 213 17.55 26.01 -0.35
N GLN A 214 16.37 25.87 0.23
CA GLN A 214 15.45 26.98 0.45
C GLN A 214 14.93 26.95 1.90
N PRO A 215 14.37 28.06 2.40
CA PRO A 215 13.68 28.07 3.69
C PRO A 215 12.51 27.07 3.68
N VAL A 216 12.32 26.38 4.80
CA VAL A 216 11.14 25.53 4.98
C VAL A 216 9.87 26.39 4.94
N PRO A 217 8.85 26.06 4.14
CA PRO A 217 7.60 26.78 4.11
C PRO A 217 6.91 26.84 5.47
N GLU A 218 6.25 27.95 5.77
CA GLU A 218 5.44 28.06 6.98
C GLU A 218 4.34 27.00 7.02
N GLY A 219 4.18 26.37 8.18
CA GLY A 219 3.17 25.29 8.37
C GLY A 219 3.59 23.93 7.83
N PHE A 220 4.81 23.75 7.35
CA PHE A 220 5.35 22.46 6.92
C PHE A 220 6.38 21.93 7.95
N ASP A 221 6.06 20.81 8.59
CA ASP A 221 6.97 20.14 9.54
C ASP A 221 7.98 19.27 8.79
N TYR A 222 9.03 19.91 8.29
CA TYR A 222 10.05 19.23 7.50
C TYR A 222 10.87 18.21 8.30
N GLU A 223 11.06 18.44 9.59
CA GLU A 223 11.78 17.51 10.47
C GLU A 223 11.03 16.17 10.60
N MET A 224 9.71 16.25 10.80
CA MET A 224 8.84 15.07 10.81
C MET A 224 8.71 14.46 9.40
N TRP A 225 8.73 15.27 8.35
CA TRP A 225 8.72 14.75 6.98
C TRP A 225 9.96 13.90 6.68
N LEU A 226 11.16 14.38 7.06
CA LEU A 226 12.41 13.61 6.95
C LEU A 226 12.37 12.33 7.79
N GLY A 227 11.90 12.41 9.01
CA GLY A 227 11.71 11.26 9.90
C GLY A 227 12.93 10.35 9.99
N PRO A 228 12.80 9.06 9.62
CA PRO A 228 13.87 8.07 9.68
C PRO A 228 14.95 8.26 8.61
N ALA A 229 14.70 9.04 7.56
CA ALA A 229 15.68 9.28 6.50
C ALA A 229 16.86 10.15 6.99
N PRO A 230 18.02 10.08 6.33
CA PRO A 230 19.14 10.96 6.62
C PRO A 230 18.73 12.44 6.57
N TRP A 231 19.36 13.24 7.45
CA TRP A 231 19.11 14.67 7.40
C TRP A 231 19.62 15.29 6.09
N ALA A 232 18.80 16.12 5.49
CA ALA A 232 19.13 16.88 4.29
C ALA A 232 18.47 18.27 4.34
N PRO A 233 19.07 19.32 3.77
CA PRO A 233 18.44 20.63 3.73
C PRO A 233 17.16 20.58 2.87
N TYR A 234 16.18 21.41 3.23
CA TYR A 234 14.96 21.54 2.46
C TYR A 234 15.23 22.11 1.07
N CYS A 235 14.62 21.49 0.06
CA CYS A 235 14.43 22.07 -1.27
C CYS A 235 13.11 21.56 -1.85
N PRO A 236 12.41 22.35 -2.69
CA PRO A 236 11.11 21.96 -3.26
C PRO A 236 11.18 20.68 -4.11
N GLY A 237 12.33 20.46 -4.76
CA GLY A 237 12.55 19.26 -5.58
C GLY A 237 12.61 17.96 -4.77
N ARG A 238 12.70 18.00 -3.44
CA ARG A 238 12.85 16.82 -2.57
C ARG A 238 11.54 16.22 -2.11
N ILE A 239 10.50 17.05 -1.94
CA ILE A 239 9.26 16.70 -1.26
C ILE A 239 8.12 16.37 -2.24
N HIS A 240 6.97 16.00 -1.68
CA HIS A 240 5.74 15.68 -2.40
C HIS A 240 5.97 14.59 -3.46
N TRP A 241 5.56 14.79 -4.70
CA TRP A 241 5.72 13.82 -5.79
C TRP A 241 7.18 13.37 -6.01
N ASN A 242 8.13 14.29 -5.81
CA ASN A 242 9.51 14.13 -6.23
C ASN A 242 10.36 13.24 -5.29
N PHE A 243 9.88 12.91 -4.09
CA PHE A 243 10.60 12.00 -3.19
C PHE A 243 10.97 10.67 -3.87
N ARG A 244 10.19 10.26 -4.85
CA ARG A 244 10.35 9.02 -5.63
C ARG A 244 11.71 8.91 -6.32
N TRP A 245 12.34 10.04 -6.60
CA TRP A 245 13.58 10.11 -7.36
C TRP A 245 14.83 10.13 -6.49
N ILE A 246 14.67 10.03 -5.17
CA ILE A 246 15.75 10.13 -4.19
C ILE A 246 15.81 8.83 -3.41
N THR A 247 16.99 8.15 -3.48
CA THR A 247 17.16 6.83 -2.89
C THR A 247 16.95 6.79 -1.39
N ASP A 248 17.20 7.90 -0.67
CA ASP A 248 16.91 7.99 0.76
C ASP A 248 15.42 7.82 1.11
N TYR A 249 14.52 8.06 0.16
CA TYR A 249 13.08 8.06 0.39
C TYR A 249 12.33 7.02 -0.41
N SER A 250 12.89 6.52 -1.52
CA SER A 250 12.21 5.60 -2.44
C SER A 250 13.20 4.74 -3.23
N GLY A 251 12.71 3.74 -3.91
CA GLY A 251 13.47 2.92 -4.86
C GLY A 251 13.27 3.31 -6.34
N GLY A 252 12.66 4.48 -6.61
CA GLY A 252 12.40 4.97 -7.96
C GLY A 252 11.25 4.26 -8.67
N GLN A 253 11.17 4.43 -9.99
CA GLN A 253 10.11 3.81 -10.80
C GLN A 253 10.06 2.28 -10.68
N LEU A 254 11.20 1.64 -10.47
CA LEU A 254 11.23 0.20 -10.30
C LEU A 254 10.39 -0.26 -9.10
N THR A 255 10.37 0.48 -8.00
CA THR A 255 9.57 0.14 -6.82
C THR A 255 8.17 0.77 -6.86
N ASP A 256 8.01 1.94 -7.43
CA ASP A 256 6.72 2.63 -7.55
C ASP A 256 5.79 1.87 -8.52
N TRP A 257 6.14 1.80 -9.81
CA TRP A 257 5.35 1.10 -10.83
C TRP A 257 5.54 -0.42 -10.83
N GLY A 258 6.70 -0.90 -10.38
CA GLY A 258 6.93 -2.33 -10.22
C GLY A 258 5.95 -2.99 -9.27
N ALA A 259 5.49 -2.27 -8.23
CA ALA A 259 4.47 -2.74 -7.31
C ALA A 259 3.18 -3.21 -8.01
N HIS A 260 2.83 -2.62 -9.15
CA HIS A 260 1.69 -2.99 -9.96
C HIS A 260 1.97 -4.20 -10.85
N LEU A 261 2.95 -4.08 -11.74
CA LEU A 261 3.14 -5.07 -12.79
C LEU A 261 3.95 -6.28 -12.33
N ILE A 262 4.91 -6.11 -11.41
CA ILE A 262 5.68 -7.23 -10.86
C ILE A 262 4.83 -8.05 -9.88
N ASP A 263 3.87 -7.43 -9.15
CA ASP A 263 2.90 -8.19 -8.38
C ASP A 263 2.08 -9.12 -9.28
N THR A 264 1.53 -8.60 -10.37
CA THR A 264 0.80 -9.42 -11.35
C THR A 264 1.68 -10.54 -11.95
N ALA A 265 2.97 -10.24 -12.20
CA ALA A 265 3.94 -11.22 -12.69
C ALA A 265 4.18 -12.36 -11.68
N GLN A 266 4.41 -12.02 -10.41
CA GLN A 266 4.59 -12.98 -9.32
C GLN A 266 3.33 -13.84 -9.11
N TRP A 267 2.16 -13.22 -9.12
CA TRP A 267 0.86 -13.87 -8.95
C TRP A 267 0.56 -14.88 -10.07
N ALA A 268 0.80 -14.46 -11.32
CA ALA A 268 0.62 -15.33 -12.49
C ALA A 268 1.64 -16.48 -12.54
N ASN A 269 2.89 -16.25 -12.11
CA ASN A 269 3.95 -17.26 -12.07
C ASN A 269 3.87 -18.24 -10.90
N ASP A 270 2.87 -18.09 -9.99
CA ASP A 270 2.76 -18.86 -8.75
C ASP A 270 3.98 -18.72 -7.81
N THR A 271 4.56 -17.52 -7.79
CA THR A 271 5.77 -17.23 -7.01
C THR A 271 5.59 -16.09 -6.01
N GLU A 272 4.35 -15.69 -5.74
CA GLU A 272 4.02 -14.58 -4.84
C GLU A 272 4.46 -14.79 -3.38
N ARG A 273 4.75 -16.03 -2.97
CA ARG A 273 5.27 -16.39 -1.63
C ARG A 273 6.75 -16.75 -1.61
N THR A 274 7.43 -16.54 -2.72
CA THR A 274 8.85 -16.78 -2.90
C THR A 274 9.47 -15.66 -3.74
N GLY A 275 10.42 -15.96 -4.62
CA GLY A 275 11.04 -14.98 -5.48
C GLY A 275 12.01 -15.61 -6.48
N PRO A 276 12.70 -14.77 -7.29
CA PRO A 276 13.77 -15.24 -8.17
C PRO A 276 14.95 -15.77 -7.36
N VAL A 277 15.76 -16.62 -7.98
CA VAL A 277 17.00 -17.17 -7.41
C VAL A 277 18.26 -16.53 -7.97
N GLU A 278 18.15 -15.81 -9.09
CA GLU A 278 19.22 -15.02 -9.69
C GLU A 278 18.67 -13.69 -10.17
N VAL A 279 19.50 -12.66 -10.07
CA VAL A 279 19.20 -11.32 -10.60
C VAL A 279 20.46 -10.68 -11.17
N GLU A 280 20.35 -10.05 -12.32
CA GLU A 280 21.36 -9.20 -12.93
C GLU A 280 20.70 -8.00 -13.59
N GLY A 281 21.36 -6.86 -13.60
CA GLY A 281 20.79 -5.65 -14.17
C GLY A 281 21.81 -4.56 -14.41
N ALA A 282 21.46 -3.67 -15.33
CA ALA A 282 22.16 -2.44 -15.61
C ALA A 282 21.18 -1.28 -15.66
N GLY A 283 21.60 -0.12 -15.19
CA GLY A 283 20.77 1.07 -15.18
C GLY A 283 21.58 2.34 -15.32
N LYS A 284 20.91 3.41 -15.72
CA LYS A 284 21.46 4.75 -15.85
C LYS A 284 20.87 5.66 -14.80
N ARG A 285 21.67 6.50 -14.20
CA ARG A 285 21.30 7.57 -13.29
C ARG A 285 21.75 8.92 -13.84
N HIS A 286 21.19 10.00 -13.32
CA HIS A 286 21.76 11.32 -13.58
C HIS A 286 23.19 11.42 -13.07
N ALA A 287 24.07 12.10 -13.80
CA ALA A 287 25.46 12.31 -13.39
C ALA A 287 25.63 13.32 -12.25
N GLY A 288 24.56 14.02 -11.89
CA GLY A 288 24.53 15.03 -10.81
C GLY A 288 23.10 15.51 -10.59
N GLY A 289 22.92 16.50 -9.71
CA GLY A 289 21.61 17.02 -9.30
C GLY A 289 21.10 16.36 -8.01
N LEU A 290 19.80 16.43 -7.80
CA LEU A 290 19.12 15.94 -6.61
C LEU A 290 18.70 14.47 -6.73
N TYR A 291 18.36 14.01 -7.95
CA TYR A 291 17.73 12.73 -8.21
C TYR A 291 18.79 11.67 -8.50
N ASP A 292 18.79 10.58 -7.74
CA ASP A 292 19.83 9.55 -7.75
C ASP A 292 19.29 8.12 -7.93
N THR A 293 17.97 7.94 -8.10
CA THR A 293 17.40 6.65 -8.51
C THR A 293 17.71 6.34 -9.97
N PHE A 294 17.58 5.07 -10.37
CA PHE A 294 17.73 4.69 -11.77
C PHE A 294 16.59 5.24 -12.61
N ILE A 295 16.93 5.91 -13.72
CA ILE A 295 15.99 6.52 -14.67
C ILE A 295 15.73 5.64 -15.90
N GLU A 296 16.72 4.88 -16.29
CA GLU A 296 16.63 3.85 -17.32
C GLU A 296 17.26 2.56 -16.78
N TYR A 297 16.67 1.42 -17.09
CA TYR A 297 17.19 0.13 -16.62
C TYR A 297 16.74 -1.03 -17.47
N HIS A 298 17.55 -2.08 -17.42
CA HIS A 298 17.26 -3.42 -17.91
C HIS A 298 17.67 -4.42 -16.83
N ILE A 299 16.73 -5.24 -16.36
CA ILE A 299 16.96 -6.20 -15.27
C ILE A 299 16.45 -7.56 -15.73
N LYS A 300 17.22 -8.60 -15.46
CA LYS A 300 16.85 -9.98 -15.70
C LYS A 300 16.80 -10.73 -14.37
N TYR A 301 15.70 -11.41 -14.13
CA TYR A 301 15.50 -12.32 -13.02
C TYR A 301 15.32 -13.74 -13.53
N LYS A 302 15.80 -14.73 -12.75
CA LYS A 302 15.55 -16.14 -13.02
C LYS A 302 14.91 -16.78 -11.80
N TYR A 303 13.81 -17.48 -12.02
CA TYR A 303 13.09 -18.23 -10.99
C TYR A 303 13.53 -19.69 -10.93
N ALA A 304 13.31 -20.35 -9.79
CA ALA A 304 13.65 -21.77 -9.58
C ALA A 304 12.87 -22.70 -10.52
N ASN A 305 11.65 -22.32 -10.94
CA ASN A 305 10.85 -23.05 -11.93
C ASN A 305 11.34 -22.89 -13.40
N GLY A 306 12.45 -22.17 -13.61
CA GLY A 306 13.06 -21.93 -14.91
C GLY A 306 12.52 -20.74 -15.69
N VAL A 307 11.48 -20.05 -15.17
CA VAL A 307 10.96 -18.84 -15.81
C VAL A 307 11.95 -17.69 -15.70
N GLU A 308 12.14 -16.95 -16.77
CA GLU A 308 12.93 -15.71 -16.80
C GLU A 308 11.98 -14.51 -16.85
N MET A 309 12.22 -13.51 -16.01
CA MET A 309 11.52 -12.23 -16.06
C MET A 309 12.49 -11.12 -16.45
N PHE A 310 12.08 -10.31 -17.43
CA PHE A 310 12.81 -9.14 -17.89
C PHE A 310 12.00 -7.90 -17.49
N VAL A 311 12.68 -6.93 -16.90
CA VAL A 311 12.08 -5.66 -16.48
C VAL A 311 12.85 -4.52 -17.13
N ASP A 312 12.19 -3.80 -18.02
CA ASP A 312 12.74 -2.71 -18.82
C ASP A 312 12.05 -1.38 -18.47
N SER A 313 12.79 -0.27 -18.54
CA SER A 313 12.20 1.06 -18.49
C SER A 313 11.79 1.55 -19.89
N GLY A 314 10.81 2.47 -19.96
CA GLY A 314 10.45 3.18 -21.18
C GLY A 314 9.02 2.99 -21.68
N GLY A 315 8.12 2.57 -20.81
CA GLY A 315 6.69 2.43 -21.13
C GLY A 315 5.91 1.79 -20.00
N VAL A 316 4.74 1.26 -20.29
CA VAL A 316 3.95 0.43 -19.36
C VAL A 316 3.39 -0.75 -20.13
N ALA A 317 3.87 -1.96 -19.85
CA ALA A 317 3.39 -3.18 -20.49
C ALA A 317 3.70 -4.41 -19.63
N LEU A 318 2.87 -5.44 -19.76
CA LEU A 318 3.07 -6.74 -19.14
C LEU A 318 2.74 -7.82 -20.15
N ARG A 319 3.66 -8.82 -20.29
CA ARG A 319 3.47 -9.92 -21.20
C ARG A 319 4.03 -11.22 -20.64
N PHE A 320 3.26 -12.29 -20.78
CA PHE A 320 3.60 -13.66 -20.41
C PHE A 320 3.76 -14.49 -21.68
N GLU A 321 4.88 -15.19 -21.82
CA GLU A 321 5.23 -16.01 -22.99
C GLU A 321 5.44 -17.46 -22.55
N GLY A 322 4.64 -18.36 -23.08
CA GLY A 322 4.73 -19.80 -22.86
C GLY A 322 5.12 -20.56 -24.12
N THR A 323 5.13 -21.90 -24.04
CA THR A 323 5.46 -22.78 -25.19
C THR A 323 4.42 -22.71 -26.31
N ASP A 324 3.17 -22.42 -25.99
CA ASP A 324 2.04 -22.55 -26.92
C ASP A 324 1.41 -21.19 -27.27
N GLY A 325 1.91 -20.12 -26.67
CA GLY A 325 1.41 -18.77 -26.96
C GLY A 325 1.81 -17.73 -25.94
N TRP A 326 1.18 -16.56 -26.03
CA TRP A 326 1.41 -15.46 -25.11
C TRP A 326 0.11 -14.69 -24.81
N VAL A 327 0.07 -14.02 -23.68
CA VAL A 327 -0.94 -13.03 -23.29
C VAL A 327 -0.26 -11.80 -22.66
N GLY A 328 -0.84 -10.62 -22.85
CA GLY A 328 -0.31 -9.39 -22.27
C GLY A 328 -1.18 -8.19 -22.57
N ASN A 329 -0.71 -7.02 -22.13
CA ASN A 329 -1.30 -5.72 -22.47
C ASN A 329 -0.22 -4.68 -22.74
N ASN A 330 -0.60 -3.62 -23.45
CA ASN A 330 0.17 -2.38 -23.57
C ASN A 330 -0.60 -1.27 -22.83
N GLY A 331 0.08 -0.64 -21.89
CA GLY A 331 -0.56 0.27 -20.92
C GLY A 331 -1.14 -0.50 -19.72
N TRP A 332 -1.21 0.17 -18.58
CA TRP A 332 -1.64 -0.44 -17.32
C TRP A 332 -3.03 -1.07 -17.38
N LEU A 333 -4.00 -0.37 -17.96
CA LEU A 333 -5.38 -0.80 -18.15
C LEU A 333 -5.69 -1.12 -19.63
N GLY A 334 -4.66 -1.33 -20.43
CA GLY A 334 -4.83 -1.62 -21.83
C GLY A 334 -5.61 -2.93 -22.07
N PRO A 335 -6.30 -3.05 -23.22
CA PRO A 335 -6.99 -4.26 -23.58
C PRO A 335 -6.02 -5.44 -23.67
N LEU A 336 -6.48 -6.62 -23.25
CA LEU A 336 -5.72 -7.84 -23.35
C LEU A 336 -5.50 -8.22 -24.83
N GLN A 337 -4.28 -8.62 -25.12
CA GLN A 337 -3.83 -9.17 -26.38
C GLN A 337 -3.25 -10.56 -26.14
N ALA A 338 -3.34 -11.43 -27.13
CA ALA A 338 -2.76 -12.76 -27.06
C ALA A 338 -2.30 -13.21 -28.45
N SER A 339 -1.50 -14.27 -28.52
CA SER A 339 -1.06 -14.89 -29.78
C SER A 339 -2.25 -15.47 -30.57
N SER A 340 -3.35 -15.80 -29.90
CA SER A 340 -4.59 -16.23 -30.56
C SER A 340 -5.83 -15.77 -29.79
N LYS A 341 -6.97 -15.69 -30.49
CA LYS A 341 -8.27 -15.34 -29.89
C LYS A 341 -8.80 -16.43 -28.94
N GLU A 342 -8.43 -17.67 -29.21
CA GLU A 342 -8.80 -18.84 -28.41
C GLU A 342 -8.26 -18.71 -26.98
N ILE A 343 -7.03 -18.23 -26.79
CA ILE A 343 -6.46 -17.98 -25.46
C ILE A 343 -7.33 -17.00 -24.68
N LEU A 344 -7.70 -15.87 -25.27
CA LEU A 344 -8.55 -14.87 -24.58
C LEU A 344 -9.96 -15.39 -24.32
N GLY A 345 -10.53 -16.17 -25.24
CA GLY A 345 -11.89 -16.71 -25.15
C GLY A 345 -12.02 -17.96 -24.26
N THR A 346 -10.91 -18.56 -23.81
CA THR A 346 -10.96 -19.79 -23.01
C THR A 346 -11.67 -19.55 -21.67
N ALA A 347 -12.68 -20.34 -21.36
CA ALA A 347 -13.33 -20.32 -20.05
C ALA A 347 -12.44 -20.99 -18.99
N ILE A 348 -12.51 -20.49 -17.76
CA ILE A 348 -11.92 -21.14 -16.57
C ILE A 348 -13.02 -21.96 -15.90
N GLY A 349 -12.83 -23.27 -15.84
CA GLY A 349 -13.80 -24.22 -15.27
C GLY A 349 -13.90 -24.14 -13.74
N PRO A 350 -14.90 -24.80 -13.15
CA PRO A 350 -15.09 -24.79 -11.68
C PRO A 350 -13.97 -25.51 -10.92
N GLU A 351 -13.33 -26.51 -11.53
CA GLU A 351 -12.26 -27.32 -10.94
C GLU A 351 -10.84 -26.78 -11.24
N GLU A 352 -10.78 -25.67 -11.99
CA GLU A 352 -9.52 -25.04 -12.34
C GLU A 352 -9.11 -23.98 -11.32
N VAL A 353 -7.88 -23.47 -11.43
CA VAL A 353 -7.38 -22.41 -10.53
C VAL A 353 -8.20 -21.15 -10.75
N ARG A 354 -8.95 -20.77 -9.71
CA ARG A 354 -9.67 -19.50 -9.62
C ARG A 354 -8.98 -18.62 -8.60
N LEU A 355 -8.41 -17.54 -9.09
CA LEU A 355 -7.74 -16.59 -8.23
C LEU A 355 -8.76 -15.69 -7.54
N PHE A 356 -8.50 -15.37 -6.27
CA PHE A 356 -9.35 -14.43 -5.55
C PHE A 356 -9.22 -13.04 -6.13
N THR A 357 -10.32 -12.35 -6.29
CA THR A 357 -10.38 -10.94 -6.69
C THR A 357 -11.45 -10.20 -5.89
N SER A 358 -11.33 -8.89 -5.80
CA SER A 358 -12.32 -8.00 -5.18
C SER A 358 -12.76 -6.93 -6.19
N PRO A 359 -13.76 -7.21 -7.04
CA PRO A 359 -14.21 -6.26 -8.06
C PRO A 359 -14.68 -4.91 -7.51
N ALA A 360 -15.03 -4.86 -6.22
CA ALA A 360 -15.39 -3.64 -5.51
C ALA A 360 -14.16 -2.80 -5.08
N GLY A 361 -12.95 -3.24 -5.42
CA GLY A 361 -11.71 -2.54 -5.20
C GLY A 361 -11.02 -2.86 -3.86
N GLU A 362 -9.81 -2.33 -3.72
CA GLU A 362 -8.93 -2.58 -2.60
C GLU A 362 -9.49 -2.11 -1.25
N HIS A 363 -10.07 -0.91 -1.21
CA HIS A 363 -10.64 -0.35 0.02
C HIS A 363 -11.82 -1.17 0.55
N ARG A 364 -12.67 -1.70 -0.37
CA ARG A 364 -13.75 -2.59 0.04
C ARG A 364 -13.21 -3.90 0.57
N ASN A 365 -12.22 -4.49 -0.11
CA ASN A 365 -11.56 -5.71 0.37
C ASN A 365 -10.97 -5.53 1.76
N PHE A 366 -10.26 -4.42 2.01
CA PHE A 366 -9.72 -4.11 3.33
C PHE A 366 -10.81 -4.09 4.42
N LEU A 367 -11.90 -3.33 4.20
CA LEU A 367 -12.99 -3.23 5.18
C LEU A 367 -13.67 -4.58 5.43
N ASP A 368 -13.86 -5.38 4.38
CA ASP A 368 -14.43 -6.73 4.52
C ASP A 368 -13.49 -7.65 5.32
N CYS A 369 -12.18 -7.52 5.12
CA CYS A 369 -11.18 -8.27 5.86
C CYS A 369 -11.08 -7.82 7.33
N VAL A 370 -11.17 -6.52 7.62
CA VAL A 370 -11.26 -6.01 9.01
C VAL A 370 -12.43 -6.65 9.75
N LYS A 371 -13.60 -6.76 9.11
CA LYS A 371 -14.79 -7.39 9.71
C LYS A 371 -14.68 -8.90 9.86
N SER A 372 -14.15 -9.56 8.83
CA SER A 372 -14.08 -11.03 8.78
C SER A 372 -12.84 -11.62 9.43
N ARG A 373 -11.83 -10.79 9.74
CA ARG A 373 -10.50 -11.17 10.22
C ARG A 373 -9.77 -12.13 9.29
N ARG A 374 -10.05 -12.08 7.99
CA ARG A 374 -9.35 -12.82 6.93
C ARG A 374 -8.25 -11.97 6.33
N ASP A 375 -7.26 -12.64 5.72
CA ASP A 375 -6.24 -11.93 4.95
C ASP A 375 -6.85 -11.24 3.74
N PRO A 376 -6.45 -9.99 3.44
CA PRO A 376 -6.81 -9.33 2.19
C PRO A 376 -6.08 -9.96 1.00
N TYR A 377 -6.44 -9.57 -0.22
CA TYR A 377 -5.85 -10.14 -1.42
C TYR A 377 -4.36 -9.80 -1.61
N PHE A 378 -3.89 -8.74 -0.97
CA PHE A 378 -2.47 -8.35 -0.98
C PHE A 378 -1.95 -8.10 0.43
N PRO A 379 -1.78 -9.19 1.24
CA PRO A 379 -1.33 -9.09 2.62
C PRO A 379 0.17 -8.80 2.72
N ALA A 380 0.64 -8.47 3.92
CA ALA A 380 2.01 -8.04 4.18
C ALA A 380 3.09 -9.00 3.66
N GLU A 381 2.91 -10.32 3.80
CA GLU A 381 3.90 -11.31 3.32
C GLU A 381 4.03 -11.29 1.79
N ILE A 382 2.92 -11.24 1.07
CA ILE A 382 2.92 -11.17 -0.39
C ILE A 382 3.51 -9.84 -0.87
N GLY A 383 3.13 -8.73 -0.22
CA GLY A 383 3.71 -7.42 -0.49
C GLY A 383 5.22 -7.40 -0.27
N HIS A 384 5.68 -7.91 0.86
CA HIS A 384 7.11 -8.04 1.16
C HIS A 384 7.85 -8.83 0.08
N ARG A 385 7.34 -9.99 -0.35
CA ARG A 385 7.96 -10.80 -1.42
C ARG A 385 8.01 -10.06 -2.75
N CYS A 386 6.93 -9.39 -3.11
CA CYS A 386 6.86 -8.57 -4.31
C CYS A 386 7.91 -7.45 -4.30
N PHE A 387 7.98 -6.67 -3.21
CA PHE A 387 8.95 -5.57 -3.12
C PHE A 387 10.38 -6.05 -3.01
N THR A 388 10.62 -7.23 -2.42
CA THR A 388 11.95 -7.87 -2.41
C THR A 388 12.47 -8.08 -3.83
N VAL A 389 11.64 -8.52 -4.78
CA VAL A 389 12.06 -8.64 -6.20
C VAL A 389 12.59 -7.31 -6.74
N MET A 390 11.90 -6.22 -6.47
CA MET A 390 12.30 -4.89 -6.94
C MET A 390 13.58 -4.39 -6.25
N HIS A 391 13.69 -4.60 -4.93
CA HIS A 391 14.87 -4.19 -4.17
C HIS A 391 16.12 -4.93 -4.59
N ILE A 392 16.06 -6.26 -4.79
CA ILE A 392 17.24 -7.01 -5.27
C ILE A 392 17.61 -6.63 -6.71
N GLY A 393 16.66 -6.15 -7.52
CA GLY A 393 16.93 -5.54 -8.83
C GLY A 393 17.73 -4.25 -8.70
N ASN A 394 17.31 -3.34 -7.81
CA ASN A 394 18.09 -2.14 -7.50
C ASN A 394 19.49 -2.49 -6.98
N ILE A 395 19.63 -3.49 -6.11
CA ILE A 395 20.92 -3.93 -5.56
C ILE A 395 21.82 -4.49 -6.66
N ALA A 396 21.27 -5.29 -7.58
CA ALA A 396 22.03 -5.80 -8.72
C ALA A 396 22.58 -4.66 -9.59
N MET A 397 21.79 -3.61 -9.83
CA MET A 397 22.24 -2.44 -10.57
C MET A 397 23.25 -1.59 -9.81
N TRP A 398 23.12 -1.43 -8.48
CA TRP A 398 24.11 -0.69 -7.67
C TRP A 398 25.45 -1.41 -7.60
N THR A 399 25.43 -2.73 -7.50
CA THR A 399 26.67 -3.55 -7.45
C THR A 399 27.26 -3.81 -8.82
N GLY A 400 26.48 -3.68 -9.90
CA GLY A 400 26.90 -3.96 -11.28
C GLY A 400 27.25 -5.43 -11.52
N ARG A 401 26.68 -6.34 -10.72
CA ARG A 401 27.02 -7.77 -10.74
C ARG A 401 25.76 -8.62 -10.86
N LYS A 402 25.93 -9.82 -11.45
CA LYS A 402 24.96 -10.90 -11.32
C LYS A 402 25.01 -11.43 -9.89
N LEU A 403 23.86 -11.48 -9.22
CA LEU A 403 23.71 -11.92 -7.85
C LEU A 403 22.86 -13.19 -7.78
N ARG A 404 23.19 -14.08 -6.83
CA ARG A 404 22.38 -15.24 -6.48
C ARG A 404 21.60 -14.92 -5.21
N TRP A 405 20.29 -15.09 -5.24
CA TRP A 405 19.39 -14.81 -4.14
C TRP A 405 18.80 -16.09 -3.55
N ASN A 406 18.76 -16.20 -2.24
CA ASN A 406 18.01 -17.23 -1.53
C ASN A 406 16.68 -16.64 -1.05
N PRO A 407 15.55 -16.91 -1.73
CA PRO A 407 14.27 -16.30 -1.38
C PRO A 407 13.67 -16.84 -0.07
N GLU A 408 14.13 -17.99 0.44
CA GLU A 408 13.69 -18.55 1.71
C GLU A 408 14.41 -17.89 2.88
N ALA A 409 15.74 -17.80 2.80
CA ALA A 409 16.58 -17.20 3.83
C ALA A 409 16.73 -15.68 3.72
N GLU A 410 16.28 -15.08 2.61
CA GLU A 410 16.28 -13.63 2.31
C GLU A 410 17.67 -12.99 2.44
N HIS A 411 18.65 -13.62 1.80
CA HIS A 411 20.01 -13.09 1.67
C HIS A 411 20.63 -13.47 0.34
N PHE A 412 21.68 -12.77 -0.07
CA PHE A 412 22.46 -13.10 -1.25
C PHE A 412 23.42 -14.24 -0.95
N VAL A 413 23.44 -15.25 -1.79
CA VAL A 413 24.27 -16.45 -1.60
C VAL A 413 25.74 -16.09 -1.84
N ASP A 414 26.58 -16.28 -0.80
CA ASP A 414 28.01 -16.01 -0.80
C ASP A 414 28.38 -14.55 -1.17
N ASP A 415 27.49 -13.57 -0.86
CA ASP A 415 27.73 -12.16 -1.19
C ASP A 415 27.31 -11.21 -0.02
N PRO A 416 28.10 -11.18 1.09
CA PRO A 416 27.80 -10.33 2.22
C PRO A 416 27.92 -8.81 1.94
N GLU A 417 28.56 -8.42 0.84
CA GLU A 417 28.59 -7.03 0.41
C GLU A 417 27.21 -6.61 -0.13
N ALA A 418 26.58 -7.44 -0.97
CA ALA A 418 25.23 -7.19 -1.45
C ALA A 418 24.21 -7.19 -0.30
N ASP A 419 24.38 -8.02 0.73
CA ASP A 419 23.49 -8.07 1.90
C ASP A 419 23.44 -6.75 2.67
N ARG A 420 24.49 -5.91 2.61
CA ARG A 420 24.48 -4.59 3.26
C ARG A 420 23.40 -3.66 2.73
N TYR A 421 22.92 -3.87 1.52
CA TYR A 421 21.87 -3.08 0.91
C TYR A 421 20.45 -3.55 1.27
N LEU A 422 20.31 -4.70 1.96
CA LEU A 422 19.00 -5.23 2.38
C LEU A 422 18.34 -4.39 3.48
N ALA A 423 19.12 -3.56 4.18
CA ALA A 423 18.65 -2.67 5.23
C ALA A 423 19.30 -1.29 5.11
N ARG A 424 18.71 -0.30 5.75
CA ARG A 424 19.28 1.06 5.85
C ARG A 424 19.30 1.51 7.31
N ALA A 425 20.29 2.32 7.68
CA ALA A 425 20.30 2.97 8.97
C ALA A 425 19.19 4.02 9.04
N MET A 426 18.51 4.08 10.17
CA MET A 426 17.52 5.11 10.45
C MET A 426 18.11 6.23 11.29
N ARG A 427 17.72 7.46 11.02
CA ARG A 427 18.07 8.62 11.83
C ARG A 427 17.37 8.54 13.19
N ALA A 428 18.14 8.77 14.28
CA ALA A 428 17.56 8.82 15.62
C ALA A 428 16.48 9.93 15.71
N PRO A 429 15.40 9.73 16.49
CA PRO A 429 15.14 8.59 17.39
C PRO A 429 14.42 7.41 16.73
N TRP A 430 14.28 7.38 15.41
CA TRP A 430 13.47 6.41 14.68
C TRP A 430 14.14 5.04 14.62
N ARG A 431 13.32 4.00 14.68
CA ARG A 431 13.73 2.60 14.59
C ARG A 431 12.51 1.73 14.24
N LEU A 432 12.75 0.56 13.71
CA LEU A 432 11.72 -0.47 13.44
C LEU A 432 11.19 -1.15 14.71
#